data_2b11b35866864c5c2ee5da90a2fe33cc
#
_entry.id   2b11b35866864c5c2ee5da90a2fe33cc
#
_cell.length_a   1.000
_cell.length_b   1.000
_cell.length_c   1.000
_cell.angle_alpha   90.00
_cell.angle_beta   90.00
_cell.angle_gamma   90.00
#
_symmetry.space_group_name_H-M   'P 1'
#
loop_
_entity.id
_entity.type
_entity.pdbx_description
1 polymer ?
#
loop_
_entity_poly.entity_id
_entity_poly.type
_entity_poly.pdbx_seq_one_letter_code
_entity_poly.pdbx_strand_id
1 'polypeptide(L)'
;KKPLSECKILIQGGGAIGLLCGLILSKIKNNKNIILSDPNKLRLNECSKYLDAKYVAPDHNEIESNKFDIVFDTVGLEISRQQAIEVVKPGGSIIHIGLTQPAGTFNFRKMTLQEVTVIGTYCYTNKDFEQTLAILANKEIGSLDWIEFRDLKNGGDAFKQIHDGTCVAPKIILIP
;
A
#
# COMPACT_ATOMS: atom_id res chain seq x y z
N LYS A 1 20.79 -10.79 -1.53
CA LYS A 1 19.69 -9.81 -1.46
C LYS A 1 19.69 -9.17 -0.07
N LYS A 2 19.42 -7.89 0.00
CA LYS A 2 19.33 -7.13 1.25
C LYS A 2 18.18 -7.67 2.13
N PRO A 3 18.35 -7.78 3.46
CA PRO A 3 17.25 -8.15 4.37
C PRO A 3 16.06 -7.22 4.25
N LEU A 4 14.85 -7.76 4.34
CA LEU A 4 13.62 -6.95 4.19
C LEU A 4 13.53 -5.82 5.22
N SER A 5 14.02 -6.03 6.44
CA SER A 5 14.09 -5.04 7.51
C SER A 5 14.95 -3.81 7.20
N GLU A 6 15.87 -3.93 6.25
CA GLU A 6 16.79 -2.85 5.86
C GLU A 6 16.38 -2.18 4.53
N CYS A 7 15.47 -2.79 3.78
CA CYS A 7 15.03 -2.27 2.49
C CYS A 7 14.35 -0.90 2.65
N LYS A 8 14.64 0.03 1.74
CA LYS A 8 13.86 1.26 1.60
C LYS A 8 12.63 0.96 0.78
N ILE A 9 11.47 1.16 1.37
CA ILE A 9 10.18 0.73 0.81
C ILE A 9 9.28 1.93 0.54
N LEU A 10 8.70 1.98 -0.65
CA LEU A 10 7.60 2.86 -0.98
C LEU A 10 6.30 2.05 -1.04
N ILE A 11 5.26 2.54 -0.37
CA ILE A 11 3.89 2.05 -0.49
C ILE A 11 3.07 3.16 -1.14
N GLN A 12 2.54 2.90 -2.32
CA GLN A 12 1.64 3.80 -3.03
C GLN A 12 0.19 3.44 -2.67
N GLY A 13 -0.53 4.40 -2.10
CA GLY A 13 -1.91 4.26 -1.63
C GLY A 13 -2.01 4.05 -0.12
N GLY A 14 -2.72 4.96 0.58
CA GLY A 14 -3.04 4.91 2.01
C GLY A 14 -4.39 4.25 2.32
N GLY A 15 -4.92 3.42 1.43
CA GLY A 15 -6.12 2.62 1.68
C GLY A 15 -5.83 1.41 2.57
N ALA A 16 -6.85 0.54 2.75
CA ALA A 16 -6.75 -0.65 3.60
C ALA A 16 -5.55 -1.54 3.25
N ILE A 17 -5.31 -1.78 1.96
CA ILE A 17 -4.23 -2.66 1.51
C ILE A 17 -2.85 -2.03 1.80
N GLY A 18 -2.67 -0.74 1.47
CA GLY A 18 -1.41 -0.06 1.74
C GLY A 18 -1.09 0.03 3.22
N LEU A 19 -2.09 0.35 4.06
CA LEU A 19 -1.90 0.37 5.51
C LEU A 19 -1.56 -1.02 6.07
N LEU A 20 -2.25 -2.09 5.64
CA LEU A 20 -1.95 -3.46 6.05
C LEU A 20 -0.54 -3.89 5.63
N CYS A 21 -0.12 -3.59 4.38
CA CYS A 21 1.25 -3.84 3.94
C CYS A 21 2.27 -3.14 4.86
N GLY A 22 2.04 -1.86 5.17
CA GLY A 22 2.90 -1.09 6.07
C GLY A 22 2.96 -1.67 7.48
N LEU A 23 1.83 -2.07 8.05
CA LEU A 23 1.75 -2.68 9.39
C LEU A 23 2.50 -4.01 9.44
N ILE A 24 2.34 -4.88 8.45
CA ILE A 24 3.07 -6.15 8.36
C ILE A 24 4.58 -5.89 8.23
N LEU A 25 4.97 -4.99 7.35
CA LEU A 25 6.39 -4.64 7.14
C LEU A 25 7.02 -4.05 8.40
N SER A 26 6.33 -3.13 9.07
CA SER A 26 6.84 -2.48 10.28
C SER A 26 6.83 -3.41 11.48
N LYS A 27 5.70 -4.05 11.80
CA LYS A 27 5.52 -4.78 13.06
C LYS A 27 6.01 -6.22 13.02
N ILE A 28 5.83 -6.92 11.89
CA ILE A 28 6.23 -8.32 11.76
C ILE A 28 7.65 -8.45 11.14
N LYS A 29 7.97 -7.60 10.16
CA LYS A 29 9.27 -7.66 9.46
C LYS A 29 10.29 -6.65 9.99
N ASN A 30 9.93 -5.86 11.01
CA ASN A 30 10.80 -4.87 11.67
C ASN A 30 11.43 -3.85 10.71
N ASN A 31 10.74 -3.51 9.62
CA ASN A 31 11.22 -2.49 8.69
C ASN A 31 10.85 -1.10 9.22
N LYS A 32 11.85 -0.19 9.31
CA LYS A 32 11.70 1.20 9.74
C LYS A 32 11.86 2.21 8.61
N ASN A 33 12.13 1.75 7.38
CA ASN A 33 12.42 2.59 6.23
C ASN A 33 11.25 2.60 5.23
N ILE A 34 10.06 2.90 5.74
CA ILE A 34 8.81 2.89 4.96
C ILE A 34 8.39 4.33 4.66
N ILE A 35 8.08 4.59 3.39
CA ILE A 35 7.36 5.79 2.96
C ILE A 35 5.99 5.33 2.45
N LEU A 36 4.91 5.91 2.99
CA LEU A 36 3.55 5.73 2.50
C LEU A 36 3.11 7.01 1.77
N SER A 37 2.67 6.85 0.53
CA SER A 37 2.30 7.95 -0.35
C SER A 37 0.84 7.87 -0.76
N ASP A 38 0.10 8.97 -0.57
CA ASP A 38 -1.30 9.11 -1.02
C ASP A 38 -1.58 10.59 -1.34
N PRO A 39 -2.35 10.92 -2.38
CA PRO A 39 -2.75 12.31 -2.64
C PRO A 39 -3.70 12.87 -1.58
N ASN A 40 -4.41 12.02 -0.85
CA ASN A 40 -5.35 12.43 0.19
C ASN A 40 -4.64 12.61 1.55
N LYS A 41 -4.39 13.86 1.91
CA LYS A 41 -3.74 14.24 3.18
C LYS A 41 -4.51 13.76 4.41
N LEU A 42 -5.85 13.73 4.36
CA LEU A 42 -6.67 13.25 5.49
C LEU A 42 -6.43 11.77 5.73
N ARG A 43 -6.31 10.98 4.66
CA ARG A 43 -5.99 9.55 4.72
C ARG A 43 -4.58 9.31 5.24
N LEU A 44 -3.59 10.10 4.80
CA LEU A 44 -2.23 10.03 5.35
C LEU A 44 -2.21 10.31 6.85
N ASN A 45 -2.93 11.34 7.29
CA ASN A 45 -3.05 11.67 8.72
C ASN A 45 -3.72 10.54 9.51
N GLU A 46 -4.72 9.86 8.95
CA GLU A 46 -5.34 8.72 9.61
C GLU A 46 -4.36 7.54 9.73
N CYS A 47 -3.68 7.18 8.65
CA CYS A 47 -2.68 6.11 8.65
C CYS A 47 -1.55 6.37 9.67
N SER A 48 -1.16 7.63 9.88
CA SER A 48 -0.06 8.00 10.78
C SER A 48 -0.33 7.69 12.26
N LYS A 49 -1.57 7.47 12.64
CA LYS A 49 -1.95 7.07 14.01
C LYS A 49 -1.58 5.61 14.32
N TYR A 50 -1.42 4.77 13.30
CA TYR A 50 -1.30 3.31 13.44
C TYR A 50 0.02 2.75 12.93
N LEU A 51 0.63 3.39 11.95
CA LEU A 51 1.85 2.95 11.28
C LEU A 51 2.98 3.96 11.51
N ASP A 52 4.12 3.49 12.00
CA ASP A 52 5.37 4.26 12.07
C ASP A 52 6.05 4.26 10.69
N ALA A 53 5.79 5.29 9.92
CA ALA A 53 6.32 5.49 8.57
C ALA A 53 6.42 6.98 8.25
N LYS A 54 7.07 7.31 7.13
CA LYS A 54 7.01 8.66 6.58
C LYS A 54 5.83 8.78 5.62
N TYR A 55 5.15 9.93 5.66
CA TYR A 55 3.92 10.19 4.91
C TYR A 55 4.12 11.36 3.96
N VAL A 56 3.88 11.14 2.67
CA VAL A 56 4.14 12.15 1.64
C VAL A 56 3.10 12.13 0.53
N ALA A 57 2.92 13.26 -0.15
CA ALA A 57 2.17 13.30 -1.41
C ALA A 57 2.98 12.60 -2.54
N PRO A 58 2.32 12.11 -3.61
CA PRO A 58 2.99 11.39 -4.69
C PRO A 58 4.07 12.20 -5.43
N ASP A 59 3.96 13.51 -5.46
CA ASP A 59 4.89 14.46 -6.09
C ASP A 59 5.98 14.99 -5.14
N HIS A 60 6.05 14.45 -3.93
CA HIS A 60 7.02 14.90 -2.93
C HIS A 60 8.46 14.57 -3.36
N ASN A 61 9.38 15.49 -3.10
CA ASN A 61 10.81 15.40 -3.47
C ASN A 61 11.56 14.19 -2.88
N GLU A 62 10.99 13.50 -1.90
CA GLU A 62 11.58 12.25 -1.38
C GLU A 62 11.25 11.02 -2.21
N ILE A 63 10.29 11.12 -3.14
CA ILE A 63 9.99 10.09 -4.12
C ILE A 63 10.84 10.34 -5.36
N GLU A 64 12.13 10.02 -5.25
CA GLU A 64 13.12 10.23 -6.30
C GLU A 64 13.35 8.97 -7.12
N SER A 65 13.84 9.15 -8.36
CA SER A 65 14.25 8.05 -9.24
C SER A 65 15.29 7.14 -8.58
N ASN A 66 15.15 5.83 -8.82
CA ASN A 66 16.09 4.80 -8.36
C ASN A 66 16.40 4.84 -6.85
N LYS A 67 15.40 5.13 -6.03
CA LYS A 67 15.57 5.33 -4.59
C LYS A 67 15.12 4.17 -3.72
N PHE A 68 14.17 3.36 -4.18
CA PHE A 68 13.52 2.33 -3.38
C PHE A 68 13.96 0.92 -3.76
N ASP A 69 14.23 0.10 -2.77
CA ASP A 69 14.55 -1.31 -2.96
C ASP A 69 13.30 -2.11 -3.36
N ILE A 70 12.13 -1.70 -2.79
CA ILE A 70 10.83 -2.32 -3.08
C ILE A 70 9.76 -1.22 -3.19
N VAL A 71 8.87 -1.35 -4.17
CA VAL A 71 7.69 -0.51 -4.33
C VAL A 71 6.44 -1.39 -4.29
N PHE A 72 5.50 -1.08 -3.41
CA PHE A 72 4.16 -1.67 -3.38
C PHE A 72 3.19 -0.72 -4.09
N ASP A 73 2.68 -1.11 -5.24
CA ASP A 73 1.58 -0.40 -5.91
C ASP A 73 0.25 -1.00 -5.46
N THR A 74 -0.37 -0.38 -4.45
CA THR A 74 -1.68 -0.78 -3.93
C THR A 74 -2.83 0.02 -4.55
N VAL A 75 -2.52 0.87 -5.53
CA VAL A 75 -3.48 1.72 -6.26
C VAL A 75 -3.87 1.11 -7.60
N GLY A 76 -2.87 0.79 -8.44
CA GLY A 76 -3.09 0.20 -9.75
C GLY A 76 -3.62 1.19 -10.80
N LEU A 77 -3.27 2.46 -10.69
CA LEU A 77 -3.45 3.46 -11.72
C LEU A 77 -2.26 3.45 -12.68
N GLU A 78 -2.44 3.92 -13.91
CA GLU A 78 -1.35 4.09 -14.85
C GLU A 78 -0.22 4.95 -14.26
N ILE A 79 -0.58 6.07 -13.63
CA ILE A 79 0.38 6.99 -13.02
C ILE A 79 1.16 6.34 -11.87
N SER A 80 0.51 5.49 -11.05
CA SER A 80 1.22 4.78 -9.97
C SER A 80 2.19 3.74 -10.52
N ARG A 81 1.82 3.01 -11.58
CA ARG A 81 2.70 2.07 -12.27
C ARG A 81 3.90 2.74 -12.92
N GLN A 82 3.68 3.89 -13.59
CA GLN A 82 4.76 4.68 -14.16
C GLN A 82 5.72 5.20 -13.08
N GLN A 83 5.18 5.74 -11.99
CA GLN A 83 6.02 6.17 -10.88
C GLN A 83 6.79 5.00 -10.26
N ALA A 84 6.15 3.84 -10.06
CA ALA A 84 6.80 2.67 -9.46
C ALA A 84 8.08 2.27 -10.22
N ILE A 85 8.01 2.17 -11.55
CA ILE A 85 9.18 1.82 -12.36
C ILE A 85 10.25 2.92 -12.38
N GLU A 86 9.86 4.20 -12.24
CA GLU A 86 10.83 5.31 -12.19
C GLU A 86 11.59 5.37 -10.86
N VAL A 87 10.96 5.02 -9.74
CA VAL A 87 11.55 5.20 -8.41
C VAL A 87 12.20 3.94 -7.85
N VAL A 88 11.91 2.78 -8.39
CA VAL A 88 12.57 1.53 -7.99
C VAL A 88 14.04 1.54 -8.42
N LYS A 89 14.93 1.00 -7.57
CA LYS A 89 16.37 0.84 -7.87
C LYS A 89 16.62 -0.23 -8.93
N PRO A 90 17.75 -0.18 -9.62
CA PRO A 90 18.25 -1.34 -10.34
C PRO A 90 18.31 -2.59 -9.47
N GLY A 91 17.82 -3.72 -9.98
CA GLY A 91 17.69 -4.99 -9.24
C GLY A 91 16.60 -5.00 -8.17
N GLY A 92 15.81 -3.91 -8.04
CA GLY A 92 14.72 -3.79 -7.09
C GLY A 92 13.46 -4.53 -7.52
N SER A 93 12.41 -4.42 -6.71
CA SER A 93 11.15 -5.14 -6.95
C SER A 93 9.93 -4.23 -6.87
N ILE A 94 8.98 -4.45 -7.75
CA ILE A 94 7.64 -3.83 -7.73
C ILE A 94 6.62 -4.93 -7.43
N ILE A 95 5.85 -4.74 -6.37
CA ILE A 95 4.73 -5.61 -5.99
C ILE A 95 3.44 -4.90 -6.40
N HIS A 96 2.83 -5.39 -7.46
CA HIS A 96 1.62 -4.81 -8.05
C HIS A 96 0.37 -5.53 -7.52
N ILE A 97 -0.47 -4.79 -6.77
CA ILE A 97 -1.66 -5.31 -6.08
C ILE A 97 -2.92 -4.58 -6.55
N GLY A 98 -2.81 -3.27 -6.77
CA GLY A 98 -3.94 -2.41 -7.13
C GLY A 98 -4.53 -2.73 -8.51
N LEU A 99 -5.85 -2.62 -8.65
CA LEU A 99 -6.60 -3.00 -9.86
C LEU A 99 -7.51 -1.87 -10.39
N THR A 100 -7.21 -0.61 -10.09
CA THR A 100 -8.09 0.51 -10.43
C THR A 100 -8.24 0.72 -11.94
N GLN A 101 -7.15 0.54 -12.71
CA GLN A 101 -7.18 0.65 -14.18
C GLN A 101 -6.68 -0.65 -14.84
N PRO A 102 -7.42 -1.19 -15.82
CA PRO A 102 -7.08 -2.49 -16.46
C PRO A 102 -5.84 -2.42 -17.35
N ALA A 103 -5.51 -1.24 -17.89
CA ALA A 103 -4.41 -1.05 -18.81
C ALA A 103 -3.67 0.25 -18.50
N GLY A 104 -2.57 0.50 -19.21
CA GLY A 104 -1.75 1.69 -19.12
C GLY A 104 -0.34 1.45 -19.62
N THR A 105 0.44 2.51 -19.76
CA THR A 105 1.83 2.44 -20.17
C THR A 105 2.74 2.00 -19.02
N PHE A 106 3.81 1.29 -19.36
CA PHE A 106 4.84 0.86 -18.44
C PHE A 106 6.19 0.86 -19.13
N ASN A 107 7.25 1.34 -18.48
CA ASN A 107 8.57 1.43 -19.06
C ASN A 107 9.30 0.07 -19.06
N PHE A 108 8.91 -0.84 -19.96
CA PHE A 108 9.52 -2.16 -20.09
C PHE A 108 11.02 -2.09 -20.43
N ARG A 109 11.44 -1.04 -21.18
CA ARG A 109 12.86 -0.83 -21.47
C ARG A 109 13.66 -0.62 -20.18
N LYS A 110 13.19 0.25 -19.28
CA LYS A 110 13.83 0.49 -17.98
C LYS A 110 13.81 -0.76 -17.12
N MET A 111 12.66 -1.47 -17.07
CA MET A 111 12.54 -2.74 -16.37
C MET A 111 13.64 -3.73 -16.79
N THR A 112 13.84 -3.91 -18.11
CA THR A 112 14.84 -4.83 -18.66
C THR A 112 16.27 -4.36 -18.38
N LEU A 113 16.57 -3.08 -18.67
CA LEU A 113 17.93 -2.54 -18.52
C LEU A 113 18.40 -2.47 -17.07
N GLN A 114 17.46 -2.36 -16.10
CA GLN A 114 17.76 -2.28 -14.68
C GLN A 114 17.44 -3.58 -13.92
N GLU A 115 17.10 -4.66 -14.62
CA GLU A 115 16.81 -5.97 -14.02
C GLU A 115 15.74 -5.90 -12.90
N VAL A 116 14.71 -5.05 -13.09
CA VAL A 116 13.63 -4.87 -12.12
C VAL A 116 12.70 -6.07 -12.14
N THR A 117 12.41 -6.64 -10.97
CA THR A 117 11.41 -7.69 -10.80
C THR A 117 10.03 -7.09 -10.60
N VAL A 118 9.05 -7.47 -11.42
CA VAL A 118 7.65 -7.07 -11.26
C VAL A 118 6.82 -8.30 -10.92
N ILE A 119 6.08 -8.24 -9.80
CA ILE A 119 5.29 -9.34 -9.29
C ILE A 119 3.83 -8.89 -9.17
N GLY A 120 2.94 -9.51 -9.93
CA GLY A 120 1.49 -9.39 -9.73
C GLY A 120 1.06 -10.23 -8.54
N THR A 121 0.21 -9.66 -7.69
CA THR A 121 -0.30 -10.33 -6.48
C THR A 121 -1.81 -10.27 -6.47
N TYR A 122 -2.44 -11.44 -6.36
CA TYR A 122 -3.90 -11.55 -6.37
C TYR A 122 -4.37 -12.63 -5.40
N CYS A 123 -5.39 -12.29 -4.61
CA CYS A 123 -6.03 -13.18 -3.63
C CYS A 123 -5.05 -13.80 -2.61
N TYR A 124 -5.40 -14.97 -2.12
CA TYR A 124 -4.67 -15.69 -1.07
C TYR A 124 -4.92 -17.19 -1.18
N THR A 125 -4.00 -17.98 -0.65
CA THR A 125 -4.18 -19.42 -0.44
C THR A 125 -4.85 -19.70 0.91
N ASN A 126 -5.35 -20.92 1.14
CA ASN A 126 -5.88 -21.30 2.45
C ASN A 126 -4.85 -21.09 3.57
N LYS A 127 -3.57 -21.36 3.28
CA LYS A 127 -2.49 -21.13 4.25
C LYS A 127 -2.31 -19.65 4.58
N ASP A 128 -2.40 -18.75 3.60
CA ASP A 128 -2.32 -17.31 3.84
C ASP A 128 -3.50 -16.84 4.69
N PHE A 129 -4.69 -17.40 4.46
CA PHE A 129 -5.88 -17.10 5.27
C PHE A 129 -5.70 -17.53 6.73
N GLU A 130 -5.25 -18.77 6.98
CA GLU A 130 -4.98 -19.27 8.32
C GLU A 130 -3.92 -18.44 9.06
N GLN A 131 -2.84 -18.08 8.36
CA GLN A 131 -1.80 -17.20 8.92
C GLN A 131 -2.34 -15.81 9.25
N THR A 132 -3.18 -15.25 8.37
CA THR A 132 -3.81 -13.93 8.61
C THR A 132 -4.71 -13.97 9.83
N LEU A 133 -5.51 -15.02 10.01
CA LEU A 133 -6.34 -15.19 11.21
C LEU A 133 -5.49 -15.23 12.47
N ALA A 134 -4.38 -15.97 12.46
CA ALA A 134 -3.47 -16.04 13.61
C ALA A 134 -2.86 -14.67 13.93
N ILE A 135 -2.37 -13.94 12.92
CA ILE A 135 -1.81 -12.59 13.06
C ILE A 135 -2.83 -11.63 13.69
N LEU A 136 -4.10 -11.68 13.22
CA LEU A 136 -5.16 -10.83 13.72
C LEU A 136 -5.57 -11.21 15.16
N ALA A 137 -5.73 -12.51 15.45
CA ALA A 137 -6.09 -13.02 16.78
C ALA A 137 -5.02 -12.66 17.82
N ASN A 138 -3.74 -12.75 17.46
CA ASN A 138 -2.61 -12.40 18.31
C ASN A 138 -2.33 -10.89 18.37
N LYS A 139 -3.07 -10.05 17.63
CA LYS A 139 -2.88 -8.59 17.52
C LYS A 139 -1.46 -8.20 17.08
N GLU A 140 -0.81 -9.02 16.26
CA GLU A 140 0.59 -8.80 15.84
C GLU A 140 0.77 -7.52 15.00
N ILE A 141 -0.27 -7.09 14.30
CA ILE A 141 -0.30 -5.81 13.56
C ILE A 141 -0.91 -4.66 14.36
N GLY A 142 -1.21 -4.87 15.64
CA GLY A 142 -1.83 -3.89 16.55
C GLY A 142 -3.35 -3.90 16.49
N SER A 143 -3.98 -2.81 16.97
CA SER A 143 -5.43 -2.66 16.95
C SER A 143 -5.94 -2.42 15.52
N LEU A 144 -7.21 -2.74 15.30
CA LEU A 144 -7.90 -2.48 14.03
C LEU A 144 -8.81 -1.24 14.13
N ASP A 145 -8.52 -0.30 15.04
CA ASP A 145 -9.33 0.89 15.30
C ASP A 145 -9.38 1.87 14.11
N TRP A 146 -8.59 1.62 13.06
CA TRP A 146 -8.66 2.30 11.78
C TRP A 146 -9.80 1.82 10.87
N ILE A 147 -10.55 0.77 11.29
CA ILE A 147 -11.75 0.31 10.60
C ILE A 147 -12.94 1.08 11.13
N GLU A 148 -13.69 1.70 10.24
CA GLU A 148 -14.97 2.34 10.55
C GLU A 148 -16.13 1.37 10.33
N PHE A 149 -17.04 1.27 11.28
CA PHE A 149 -18.26 0.47 11.18
C PHE A 149 -19.45 1.39 10.91
N ARG A 150 -20.28 1.03 9.95
CA ARG A 150 -21.51 1.75 9.61
C ARG A 150 -22.68 0.80 9.42
N ASP A 151 -23.90 1.25 9.70
CA ASP A 151 -25.11 0.51 9.33
C ASP A 151 -25.16 0.25 7.82
N LEU A 152 -25.66 -0.91 7.41
CA LEU A 152 -25.81 -1.29 6.00
C LEU A 152 -26.62 -0.27 5.21
N LYS A 153 -27.67 0.35 5.82
CA LYS A 153 -28.48 1.39 5.19
C LYS A 153 -27.68 2.61 4.72
N ASN A 154 -26.52 2.88 5.32
CA ASN A 154 -25.62 3.99 4.99
C ASN A 154 -24.57 3.59 3.94
N GLY A 155 -24.68 2.41 3.32
CA GLY A 155 -23.73 1.90 2.34
C GLY A 155 -23.58 2.79 1.11
N GLY A 156 -24.70 3.32 0.60
CA GLY A 156 -24.67 4.24 -0.54
C GLY A 156 -23.83 5.50 -0.27
N ASP A 157 -23.98 6.10 0.90
CA ASP A 157 -23.20 7.27 1.32
C ASP A 157 -21.73 6.92 1.53
N ALA A 158 -21.44 5.72 2.08
CA ALA A 158 -20.08 5.24 2.24
C ALA A 158 -19.36 5.10 0.90
N PHE A 159 -19.99 4.49 -0.10
CA PHE A 159 -19.44 4.38 -1.45
C PHE A 159 -19.20 5.74 -2.09
N LYS A 160 -20.17 6.66 -1.96
CA LYS A 160 -20.02 8.02 -2.47
C LYS A 160 -18.83 8.74 -1.84
N GLN A 161 -18.68 8.69 -0.52
CA GLN A 161 -17.55 9.31 0.19
C GLN A 161 -16.20 8.72 -0.22
N ILE A 162 -16.13 7.41 -0.45
CA ILE A 162 -14.91 6.75 -0.97
C ILE A 162 -14.60 7.26 -2.38
N HIS A 163 -15.61 7.32 -3.26
CA HIS A 163 -15.46 7.80 -4.63
C HIS A 163 -15.00 9.26 -4.69
N ASP A 164 -15.62 10.12 -3.88
CA ASP A 164 -15.34 11.56 -3.82
C ASP A 164 -14.02 11.89 -3.06
N GLY A 165 -13.35 10.87 -2.51
CA GLY A 165 -12.10 11.04 -1.74
C GLY A 165 -12.29 11.72 -0.38
N THR A 166 -13.52 11.85 0.11
CA THR A 166 -13.86 12.49 1.41
C THR A 166 -13.84 11.50 2.58
N CYS A 167 -13.79 10.18 2.29
CA CYS A 167 -13.66 9.16 3.29
C CYS A 167 -12.24 9.17 3.88
N VAL A 168 -12.13 9.36 5.18
CA VAL A 168 -10.86 9.37 5.92
C VAL A 168 -10.43 7.96 6.31
N ALA A 169 -11.38 7.12 6.74
CA ALA A 169 -11.11 5.76 7.18
C ALA A 169 -10.53 4.90 6.05
N PRO A 170 -9.40 4.19 6.27
CA PRO A 170 -8.83 3.28 5.28
C PRO A 170 -9.76 2.14 4.89
N LYS A 171 -10.69 1.75 5.78
CA LYS A 171 -11.67 0.68 5.56
C LYS A 171 -12.99 0.99 6.25
N ILE A 172 -14.10 0.78 5.55
CA ILE A 172 -15.45 0.77 6.12
C ILE A 172 -15.98 -0.65 6.07
N ILE A 173 -16.59 -1.10 7.17
CA ILE A 173 -17.35 -2.35 7.26
C ILE A 173 -18.82 -1.98 7.49
N LEU A 174 -19.70 -2.51 6.64
CA LEU A 174 -21.14 -2.33 6.77
C LEU A 174 -21.71 -3.45 7.62
N ILE A 175 -22.53 -3.08 8.62
CA ILE A 175 -23.18 -4.02 9.53
C ILE A 175 -24.66 -4.05 9.20
N PRO A 176 -25.27 -5.24 9.04
CA PRO A 176 -26.71 -5.41 8.78
C PRO A 176 -27.59 -4.86 9.89
#